data_906df5199df55d20c07e2c3884f7436d
#
_entry.id   906df5199df55d20c07e2c3884f7436d
#
_cell.length_a   1.000
_cell.length_b   1.000
_cell.length_c   1.000
_cell.angle_alpha   90.00
_cell.angle_beta   90.00
_cell.angle_gamma   90.00
#
_symmetry.space_group_name_H-M   'P 1'
#
loop_
_entity.id
_entity.type
_entity.pdbx_description
1 polymer ?
#
loop_
_entity_poly.entity_id
_entity_poly.type
_entity_poly.pdbx_seq_one_letter_code
_entity_poly.pdbx_strand_id
1 'polypeptide(L)'
;MRGDRGSAAVEFTLLAIPLFLPLFIYMNQFAELSGNEQIARTLARESVRGFIASKSDSSGYAVAHEIVRVGGQQLGLNADEINAIELSFTCSENPCLSPNGKVRATISMKMLHSSRTVVASAQEYVSPWT
;
A
#
# COMPACT_ATOMS: atom_id res chain seq x y z
N MET A 1 55.04 10.40 14.27
CA MET A 1 53.78 11.10 14.56
C MET A 1 52.87 11.39 13.37
N ARG A 2 53.38 11.32 12.17
CA ARG A 2 52.50 11.45 10.98
C ARG A 2 51.60 10.25 10.70
N GLY A 3 51.85 9.07 11.30
CA GLY A 3 51.08 7.86 11.11
C GLY A 3 49.83 7.75 11.96
N ASP A 4 49.76 8.41 13.10
CA ASP A 4 48.67 8.22 14.05
C ASP A 4 47.38 8.93 13.64
N ARG A 5 47.43 10.02 12.92
CA ARG A 5 46.24 10.73 12.44
C ARG A 5 45.55 10.02 11.29
N GLY A 6 46.32 9.40 10.41
CA GLY A 6 45.77 8.60 9.31
C GLY A 6 45.20 7.27 9.79
N SER A 7 45.82 6.67 10.81
CA SER A 7 45.38 5.41 11.40
C SER A 7 44.03 5.54 12.10
N ALA A 8 43.83 6.62 12.89
CA ALA A 8 42.56 6.85 13.58
C ALA A 8 41.39 7.04 12.62
N ALA A 9 41.58 7.78 11.51
CA ALA A 9 40.57 7.97 10.49
C ALA A 9 40.23 6.66 9.77
N VAL A 10 41.23 5.85 9.46
CA VAL A 10 41.04 4.53 8.84
C VAL A 10 40.34 3.56 9.78
N GLU A 11 40.72 3.52 11.06
CA GLU A 11 40.06 2.70 12.07
C GLU A 11 38.61 3.10 12.27
N PHE A 12 38.31 4.41 12.34
CA PHE A 12 36.95 4.90 12.43
C PHE A 12 36.10 4.45 11.23
N THR A 13 36.64 4.61 10.02
CA THR A 13 35.96 4.20 8.78
C THR A 13 35.71 2.70 8.74
N LEU A 14 36.68 1.90 9.15
CA LEU A 14 36.56 0.42 9.18
C LEU A 14 35.52 -0.05 10.18
N LEU A 15 35.29 0.70 11.28
CA LEU A 15 34.25 0.41 12.26
C LEU A 15 32.89 0.96 11.85
N ALA A 16 32.88 2.14 11.24
CA ALA A 16 31.63 2.82 10.86
C ALA A 16 30.90 2.11 9.71
N ILE A 17 31.61 1.65 8.69
CA ILE A 17 30.99 1.01 7.52
C ILE A 17 30.26 -0.28 7.90
N PRO A 18 30.86 -1.27 8.61
CA PRO A 18 30.15 -2.48 8.98
C PRO A 18 29.05 -2.25 10.01
N LEU A 19 29.06 -1.14 10.72
CA LEU A 19 28.01 -0.80 11.68
C LEU A 19 26.84 -0.07 11.00
N PHE A 20 27.12 0.94 10.17
CA PHE A 20 26.09 1.77 9.55
C PHE A 20 25.47 1.15 8.30
N LEU A 21 26.22 0.35 7.54
CA LEU A 21 25.73 -0.25 6.31
C LEU A 21 24.53 -1.18 6.54
N PRO A 22 24.60 -2.14 7.49
CA PRO A 22 23.44 -2.99 7.80
C PRO A 22 22.25 -2.20 8.34
N LEU A 23 22.51 -1.18 9.16
CA LEU A 23 21.48 -0.31 9.71
C LEU A 23 20.78 0.45 8.59
N PHE A 24 21.53 1.00 7.63
CA PHE A 24 21.00 1.73 6.50
C PHE A 24 20.14 0.83 5.60
N ILE A 25 20.59 -0.39 5.32
CA ILE A 25 19.84 -1.39 4.56
C ILE A 25 18.52 -1.72 5.28
N TYR A 26 18.57 -1.93 6.59
CA TYR A 26 17.40 -2.22 7.40
C TYR A 26 16.38 -1.08 7.37
N MET A 27 16.86 0.16 7.51
CA MET A 27 16.00 1.34 7.46
C MET A 27 15.31 1.52 6.11
N ASN A 28 16.03 1.23 5.01
CA ASN A 28 15.45 1.29 3.66
C ASN A 28 14.34 0.25 3.48
N GLN A 29 14.54 -0.97 3.94
CA GLN A 29 13.52 -2.02 3.87
C GLN A 29 12.28 -1.66 4.68
N PHE A 30 12.47 -1.08 5.85
CA PHE A 30 11.37 -0.62 6.70
C PHE A 30 10.58 0.52 6.05
N ALA A 31 11.27 1.49 5.45
CA ALA A 31 10.65 2.60 4.75
C ALA A 31 9.81 2.13 3.55
N GLU A 32 10.31 1.16 2.79
CA GLU A 32 9.58 0.57 1.65
C GLU A 32 8.30 -0.13 2.11
N LEU A 33 8.38 -0.95 3.15
CA LEU A 33 7.21 -1.63 3.74
C LEU A 33 6.15 -0.64 4.21
N SER A 34 6.56 0.40 4.93
CA SER A 34 5.68 1.44 5.44
C SER A 34 5.00 2.21 4.30
N GLY A 35 5.75 2.53 3.23
CA GLY A 35 5.21 3.19 2.04
C GLY A 35 4.16 2.36 1.34
N ASN A 36 4.40 1.07 1.16
CA ASN A 36 3.46 0.15 0.51
C ASN A 36 2.19 -0.05 1.34
N GLU A 37 2.29 -0.09 2.66
CA GLU A 37 1.11 -0.12 3.54
C GLU A 37 0.24 1.12 3.38
N GLN A 38 0.84 2.30 3.29
CA GLN A 38 0.12 3.55 3.10
C GLN A 38 -0.58 3.59 1.74
N ILE A 39 0.09 3.12 0.68
CA ILE A 39 -0.50 3.01 -0.65
C ILE A 39 -1.72 2.07 -0.62
N ALA A 40 -1.57 0.89 -0.03
CA ALA A 40 -2.65 -0.09 0.07
C ALA A 40 -3.85 0.47 0.85
N ARG A 41 -3.62 1.17 1.95
CA ARG A 41 -4.68 1.81 2.74
C ARG A 41 -5.39 2.90 1.96
N THR A 42 -4.64 3.72 1.24
CA THR A 42 -5.21 4.78 0.41
C THR A 42 -6.08 4.19 -0.70
N LEU A 43 -5.57 3.20 -1.42
CA LEU A 43 -6.32 2.54 -2.49
C LEU A 43 -7.57 1.84 -1.96
N ALA A 44 -7.50 1.17 -0.82
CA ALA A 44 -8.66 0.53 -0.20
C ALA A 44 -9.74 1.57 0.16
N ARG A 45 -9.33 2.69 0.74
CA ARG A 45 -10.24 3.75 1.15
C ARG A 45 -10.92 4.41 -0.05
N GLU A 46 -10.14 4.75 -1.07
CA GLU A 46 -10.69 5.39 -2.27
C GLU A 46 -11.57 4.41 -3.08
N SER A 47 -11.18 3.15 -3.14
CA SER A 47 -11.97 2.10 -3.82
C SER A 47 -13.35 1.92 -3.20
N VAL A 48 -13.43 1.84 -1.87
CA VAL A 48 -14.72 1.66 -1.20
C VAL A 48 -15.58 2.91 -1.33
N ARG A 49 -14.98 4.09 -1.31
CA ARG A 49 -15.74 5.34 -1.53
C ARG A 49 -16.31 5.41 -2.95
N GLY A 50 -15.51 5.06 -3.95
CA GLY A 50 -15.98 5.00 -5.32
C GLY A 50 -17.07 3.96 -5.51
N PHE A 51 -16.95 2.82 -4.84
CA PHE A 51 -17.96 1.77 -4.89
C PHE A 51 -19.30 2.26 -4.34
N ILE A 52 -19.33 2.82 -3.14
CA ILE A 52 -20.58 3.27 -2.51
C ILE A 52 -21.21 4.49 -3.20
N ALA A 53 -20.42 5.26 -3.94
CA ALA A 53 -20.92 6.40 -4.71
C ALA A 53 -21.54 5.96 -6.06
N SER A 54 -21.42 4.71 -6.43
CA SER A 54 -21.94 4.18 -7.70
C SER A 54 -23.41 3.83 -7.59
N LYS A 55 -24.07 3.66 -8.73
CA LYS A 55 -25.53 3.41 -8.79
C LYS A 55 -25.90 1.93 -8.67
N SER A 56 -24.97 1.05 -9.00
CA SER A 56 -25.18 -0.40 -8.95
C SER A 56 -23.90 -1.10 -8.54
N ASP A 57 -24.01 -2.34 -8.11
CA ASP A 57 -22.85 -3.15 -7.74
C ASP A 57 -21.89 -3.32 -8.90
N SER A 58 -22.38 -3.60 -10.10
CA SER A 58 -21.54 -3.77 -11.28
C SER A 58 -20.77 -2.50 -11.65
N SER A 59 -21.42 -1.34 -11.60
CA SER A 59 -20.72 -0.07 -11.82
C SER A 59 -19.76 0.25 -10.68
N GLY A 60 -20.11 -0.13 -9.45
CA GLY A 60 -19.25 0.01 -8.28
C GLY A 60 -17.93 -0.76 -8.43
N TYR A 61 -17.99 -2.01 -8.87
CA TYR A 61 -16.80 -2.81 -9.15
C TYR A 61 -15.94 -2.18 -10.24
N ALA A 62 -16.54 -1.73 -11.33
CA ALA A 62 -15.83 -1.09 -12.42
C ALA A 62 -15.12 0.19 -11.98
N VAL A 63 -15.81 1.05 -11.23
CA VAL A 63 -15.24 2.29 -10.70
C VAL A 63 -14.10 1.99 -9.73
N ALA A 64 -14.27 1.02 -8.84
CA ALA A 64 -13.24 0.66 -7.87
C ALA A 64 -11.98 0.14 -8.53
N HIS A 65 -12.10 -0.72 -9.54
CA HIS A 65 -10.95 -1.20 -10.31
C HIS A 65 -10.23 -0.07 -11.03
N GLU A 66 -10.97 0.88 -11.60
CA GLU A 66 -10.39 2.05 -12.25
C GLU A 66 -9.65 2.95 -11.24
N ILE A 67 -10.20 3.12 -10.05
CA ILE A 67 -9.55 3.86 -8.96
C ILE A 67 -8.22 3.21 -8.59
N VAL A 68 -8.17 1.89 -8.49
CA VAL A 68 -6.92 1.17 -8.21
C VAL A 68 -5.91 1.40 -9.33
N ARG A 69 -6.33 1.33 -10.58
CA ARG A 69 -5.46 1.53 -11.74
C ARG A 69 -4.88 2.95 -11.78
N VAL A 70 -5.75 3.95 -11.75
CA VAL A 70 -5.34 5.36 -11.82
C VAL A 70 -4.62 5.79 -10.56
N GLY A 71 -5.17 5.45 -9.38
CA GLY A 71 -4.58 5.78 -8.10
C GLY A 71 -3.22 5.14 -7.91
N GLY A 72 -3.07 3.89 -8.33
CA GLY A 72 -1.77 3.21 -8.31
C GLY A 72 -0.72 3.94 -9.15
N GLN A 73 -1.08 4.37 -10.35
CA GLN A 73 -0.18 5.16 -11.19
C GLN A 73 0.22 6.48 -10.53
N GLN A 74 -0.75 7.19 -9.95
CA GLN A 74 -0.49 8.46 -9.25
C GLN A 74 0.39 8.29 -8.02
N LEU A 75 0.31 7.14 -7.36
CA LEU A 75 1.13 6.83 -6.19
C LEU A 75 2.49 6.21 -6.55
N GLY A 76 2.83 6.15 -7.82
CA GLY A 76 4.14 5.74 -8.30
C GLY A 76 4.31 4.25 -8.58
N LEU A 77 3.21 3.48 -8.64
CA LEU A 77 3.27 2.07 -9.00
C LEU A 77 3.37 1.90 -10.53
N ASN A 78 4.16 0.92 -10.96
CA ASN A 78 4.24 0.57 -12.38
C ASN A 78 3.08 -0.37 -12.79
N ALA A 79 2.97 -0.67 -14.08
CA ALA A 79 1.90 -1.50 -14.61
C ALA A 79 1.89 -2.92 -14.02
N ASP A 80 3.06 -3.51 -13.82
CA ASP A 80 3.19 -4.86 -13.26
C ASP A 80 2.75 -4.91 -11.79
N GLU A 81 3.12 -3.89 -11.02
CA GLU A 81 2.71 -3.75 -9.62
C GLU A 81 1.19 -3.57 -9.49
N ILE A 82 0.61 -2.75 -10.36
CA ILE A 82 -0.84 -2.51 -10.39
C ILE A 82 -1.59 -3.78 -10.78
N ASN A 83 -1.12 -4.51 -11.78
CA ASN A 83 -1.75 -5.77 -12.22
C ASN A 83 -1.66 -6.87 -11.17
N ALA A 84 -0.68 -6.79 -10.26
CA ALA A 84 -0.53 -7.73 -9.16
C ALA A 84 -1.39 -7.39 -7.93
N ILE A 85 -2.07 -6.23 -7.93
CA ILE A 85 -2.97 -5.84 -6.82
C ILE A 85 -4.25 -6.66 -6.93
N GLU A 86 -4.62 -7.29 -5.82
CA GLU A 86 -5.90 -7.97 -5.68
C GLU A 86 -6.86 -7.07 -4.89
N LEU A 87 -8.00 -6.79 -5.48
CA LEU A 87 -9.07 -6.00 -4.87
C LEU A 87 -10.27 -6.90 -4.65
N SER A 88 -10.77 -6.96 -3.41
CA SER A 88 -11.97 -7.72 -3.06
C SER A 88 -12.91 -6.89 -2.22
N PHE A 89 -14.20 -7.20 -2.29
CA PHE A 89 -15.24 -6.54 -1.51
C PHE A 89 -16.02 -7.55 -0.68
N THR A 90 -16.33 -7.15 0.55
CA THR A 90 -17.23 -7.90 1.43
C THR A 90 -18.38 -6.97 1.81
N CYS A 91 -19.59 -7.45 1.64
CA CYS A 91 -20.80 -6.65 1.86
C CYS A 91 -21.68 -7.32 2.92
N SER A 92 -22.31 -6.51 3.77
CA SER A 92 -23.24 -7.00 4.78
C SER A 92 -24.61 -7.33 4.21
N GLU A 93 -24.96 -6.71 3.07
CA GLU A 93 -26.25 -6.86 2.42
C GLU A 93 -26.06 -7.29 0.97
N ASN A 94 -27.12 -7.85 0.39
CA ASN A 94 -27.16 -8.21 -1.02
C ASN A 94 -28.44 -7.61 -1.66
N PRO A 95 -28.31 -6.67 -2.63
CA PRO A 95 -27.03 -6.21 -3.23
C PRO A 95 -26.19 -5.38 -2.25
N CYS A 96 -24.89 -5.24 -2.55
CA CYS A 96 -23.94 -4.51 -1.70
C CYS A 96 -24.37 -3.07 -1.43
N LEU A 97 -24.93 -2.40 -2.43
CA LEU A 97 -25.42 -1.03 -2.36
C LEU A 97 -26.84 -0.94 -1.81
N SER A 98 -27.12 -1.67 -0.74
CA SER A 98 -28.38 -1.56 -0.01
C SER A 98 -28.28 -0.47 1.06
N PRO A 99 -29.37 0.27 1.33
CA PRO A 99 -29.36 1.32 2.37
C PRO A 99 -28.87 0.78 3.72
N ASN A 100 -28.00 1.53 4.38
CA ASN A 100 -27.35 1.16 5.65
C ASN A 100 -26.45 -0.07 5.59
N GLY A 101 -26.19 -0.61 4.41
CA GLY A 101 -25.25 -1.72 4.22
C GLY A 101 -23.83 -1.30 4.50
N LYS A 102 -23.00 -2.24 4.90
CA LYS A 102 -21.56 -2.04 5.09
C LYS A 102 -20.82 -2.65 3.92
N VAL A 103 -19.90 -1.88 3.33
CA VAL A 103 -19.03 -2.37 2.26
C VAL A 103 -17.59 -2.25 2.73
N ARG A 104 -16.84 -3.33 2.63
CA ARG A 104 -15.42 -3.38 2.97
C ARG A 104 -14.64 -3.72 1.73
N ALA A 105 -13.70 -2.86 1.36
CA ALA A 105 -12.71 -3.12 0.32
C ALA A 105 -11.44 -3.65 0.97
N THR A 106 -10.86 -4.69 0.40
CA THR A 106 -9.59 -5.25 0.82
C THR A 106 -8.64 -5.22 -0.35
N ILE A 107 -7.47 -4.61 -0.14
CA ILE A 107 -6.37 -4.55 -1.11
C ILE A 107 -5.25 -5.46 -0.63
N SER A 108 -4.79 -6.34 -1.51
CA SER A 108 -3.62 -7.18 -1.28
C SER A 108 -2.55 -6.85 -2.32
N MET A 109 -1.37 -6.46 -1.87
CA MET A 109 -0.24 -6.09 -2.72
C MET A 109 0.96 -6.97 -2.40
N LYS A 110 1.57 -7.53 -3.44
CA LYS A 110 2.84 -8.25 -3.31
C LYS A 110 3.99 -7.27 -3.43
N MET A 111 4.95 -7.37 -2.51
CA MET A 111 6.18 -6.59 -2.58
C MET A 111 7.14 -7.20 -3.60
N LEU A 112 7.71 -6.38 -4.48
CA LEU A 112 8.59 -6.82 -5.57
C LEU A 112 9.89 -7.49 -5.10
N HIS A 113 10.40 -7.06 -3.94
CA HIS A 113 11.70 -7.51 -3.42
C HIS A 113 11.58 -8.43 -2.20
N SER A 114 10.36 -8.87 -1.88
CA SER A 114 10.08 -9.71 -0.72
C SER A 114 8.91 -10.64 -1.05
N SER A 115 8.88 -11.80 -0.40
CA SER A 115 7.73 -12.69 -0.46
C SER A 115 6.55 -12.22 0.39
N ARG A 116 6.68 -11.05 1.03
CA ARG A 116 5.65 -10.50 1.90
C ARG A 116 4.52 -9.87 1.08
N THR A 117 3.32 -10.03 1.59
CA THR A 117 2.12 -9.41 1.05
C THR A 117 1.62 -8.38 2.03
N VAL A 118 1.34 -7.17 1.53
CA VAL A 118 0.71 -6.10 2.31
C VAL A 118 -0.79 -6.18 2.08
N VAL A 119 -1.56 -6.24 3.16
CA VAL A 119 -3.02 -6.28 3.11
C VAL A 119 -3.56 -5.08 3.87
N ALA A 120 -4.46 -4.33 3.24
CA ALA A 120 -5.15 -3.22 3.88
C ALA A 120 -6.63 -3.28 3.54
N SER A 121 -7.48 -2.87 4.47
CA SER A 121 -8.92 -2.82 4.25
C SER A 121 -9.50 -1.49 4.73
N ALA A 122 -10.59 -1.08 4.09
CA ALA A 122 -11.37 0.08 4.47
C ALA A 122 -12.84 -0.26 4.38
N GLN A 123 -13.63 0.30 5.26
CA GLN A 123 -15.05 0.04 5.35
C GLN A 123 -15.82 1.35 5.33
N GLU A 124 -16.91 1.37 4.56
CA GLU A 124 -17.84 2.49 4.52
C GLU A 124 -19.29 1.99 4.57
N TYR A 125 -20.16 2.87 4.98
CA TYR A 125 -21.59 2.60 5.02
C TYR A 125 -22.25 3.20 3.79
N VAL A 126 -23.20 2.44 3.23
CA VAL A 126 -24.05 2.96 2.16
C VAL A 126 -25.07 3.93 2.77
N SER A 127 -25.26 5.08 2.11
CA SER A 127 -26.19 6.08 2.56
C SER A 127 -27.63 5.52 2.63
N PRO A 128 -28.40 5.83 3.70
CA PRO A 128 -29.79 5.41 3.77
C PRO A 128 -30.71 6.13 2.78
N TRP A 129 -30.21 7.21 2.15
CA TRP A 129 -30.99 8.09 1.28
C TRP A 129 -30.85 7.79 -0.21
N THR A 130 -30.09 6.77 -0.59
CA THR A 130 -29.92 6.39 -2.00
C THR A 130 -30.85 5.25 -2.46
#